data_d2ec9f17b6cbc7cd3f4c215a13937bc4
#
_entry.id   d2ec9f17b6cbc7cd3f4c215a13937bc4
#
_cell.length_a   1.000
_cell.length_b   1.000
_cell.length_c   1.000
_cell.angle_alpha   90.00
_cell.angle_beta   90.00
_cell.angle_gamma   90.00
#
_symmetry.space_group_name_H-M   'P 1'
#
loop_
_entity.id
_entity.type
_entity.pdbx_description
1 polymer ?
#
loop_
_entity_poly.entity_id
_entity_poly.type
_entity_poly.pdbx_seq_one_letter_code
_entity_poly.pdbx_strand_id
1 'polypeptide(L)'
;MKTAFIWDLDGTLLDSYDAILAGIEETYAHYGLDFDRESIHSYILKHSVQKLLEKVVSEKGLDAAEMNAFRGASLKEKNAQVHLMEGAEEILAWAEEQGIAQFVYTHKGLNAHQILQDLGIHDYFTEIITTANGFERKPHPEGVDYLLAKYGLDKQKTYYIGDRTLDVDVAVN
;
A
#
# COMPACT_ATOMS: atom_id res chain seq x y z
N MET A 1 19.37 -19.21 -8.81
CA MET A 1 18.60 -17.95 -8.72
C MET A 1 18.08 -17.84 -7.30
N LYS A 2 18.16 -16.64 -6.70
CA LYS A 2 17.73 -16.41 -5.32
C LYS A 2 16.20 -16.35 -5.25
N THR A 3 15.63 -16.80 -4.14
CA THR A 3 14.23 -16.55 -3.80
C THR A 3 14.02 -15.07 -3.56
N ALA A 4 12.86 -14.53 -3.92
CA ALA A 4 12.51 -13.14 -3.69
C ALA A 4 11.11 -13.01 -3.11
N PHE A 5 10.92 -12.03 -2.23
CA PHE A 5 9.63 -11.62 -1.68
C PHE A 5 9.30 -10.21 -2.16
N ILE A 6 8.07 -10.02 -2.62
CA ILE A 6 7.50 -8.72 -2.94
C ILE A 6 6.36 -8.50 -1.96
N TRP A 7 6.46 -7.48 -1.12
CA TRP A 7 5.53 -7.19 -0.04
C TRP A 7 4.57 -6.08 -0.43
N ASP A 8 3.28 -6.23 -0.13
CA ASP A 8 2.42 -5.09 0.08
C ASP A 8 2.73 -4.47 1.46
N LEU A 9 2.23 -3.28 1.73
CA LEU A 9 2.44 -2.58 3.00
C LEU A 9 1.19 -2.57 3.87
N ASP A 10 0.12 -1.88 3.41
CA ASP A 10 -1.09 -1.67 4.21
C ASP A 10 -1.82 -2.99 4.47
N GLY A 11 -1.97 -3.37 5.73
CA GLY A 11 -2.60 -4.63 6.13
C GLY A 11 -1.69 -5.86 6.03
N THR A 12 -0.45 -5.71 5.57
CA THR A 12 0.52 -6.80 5.42
C THR A 12 1.71 -6.61 6.36
N LEU A 13 2.55 -5.61 6.12
CA LEU A 13 3.64 -5.23 7.02
C LEU A 13 3.24 -4.10 7.97
N LEU A 14 2.26 -3.27 7.58
CA LEU A 14 1.81 -2.10 8.31
C LEU A 14 0.38 -2.27 8.82
N ASP A 15 0.19 -2.12 10.12
CA ASP A 15 -1.11 -1.87 10.74
C ASP A 15 -1.47 -0.39 10.53
N SER A 16 -2.16 -0.12 9.43
CA SER A 16 -2.40 1.22 8.91
C SER A 16 -3.86 1.54 8.63
N TYR A 17 -4.76 0.55 8.68
CA TYR A 17 -6.16 0.78 8.31
C TYR A 17 -6.88 1.77 9.21
N ASP A 18 -6.55 1.82 10.51
CA ASP A 18 -7.11 2.79 11.43
C ASP A 18 -6.70 4.23 11.06
N ALA A 19 -5.43 4.45 10.72
CA ALA A 19 -4.94 5.74 10.24
C ALA A 19 -5.57 6.14 8.90
N ILE A 20 -5.74 5.19 7.97
CA ILE A 20 -6.39 5.40 6.67
C ILE A 20 -7.85 5.80 6.88
N LEU A 21 -8.59 5.07 7.72
CA LEU A 21 -10.00 5.34 8.00
C LEU A 21 -10.19 6.69 8.70
N ALA A 22 -9.33 7.03 9.66
CA ALA A 22 -9.34 8.34 10.31
C ALA A 22 -9.10 9.50 9.31
N GLY A 23 -8.21 9.31 8.33
CA GLY A 23 -7.99 10.29 7.25
C GLY A 23 -9.20 10.43 6.31
N ILE A 24 -9.92 9.33 6.04
CA ILE A 24 -11.16 9.36 5.24
C ILE A 24 -12.28 10.04 6.04
N GLU A 25 -12.43 9.72 7.32
CA GLU A 25 -13.42 10.33 8.22
C GLU A 25 -13.26 11.86 8.27
N GLU A 26 -12.05 12.35 8.46
CA GLU A 26 -11.76 13.79 8.46
C GLU A 26 -12.06 14.42 7.09
N THR A 27 -11.72 13.73 5.99
CA THR A 27 -12.04 14.18 4.64
C THR A 27 -13.56 14.28 4.45
N TYR A 28 -14.32 13.25 4.87
CA TYR A 28 -15.78 13.23 4.79
C TYR A 28 -16.40 14.34 5.62
N ALA A 29 -15.92 14.56 6.84
CA ALA A 29 -16.38 15.66 7.70
C ALA A 29 -16.15 17.04 7.06
N HIS A 30 -15.00 17.25 6.41
CA HIS A 30 -14.69 18.48 5.70
C HIS A 30 -15.69 18.79 4.57
N TYR A 31 -16.15 17.77 3.86
CA TYR A 31 -17.12 17.91 2.76
C TYR A 31 -18.57 17.71 3.20
N GLY A 32 -18.85 17.57 4.49
CA GLY A 32 -20.21 17.35 5.04
C GLY A 32 -20.84 16.04 4.59
N LEU A 33 -20.03 14.99 4.43
CA LEU A 33 -20.46 13.67 4.01
C LEU A 33 -20.67 12.74 5.24
N ASP A 34 -21.62 11.85 5.14
CA ASP A 34 -21.87 10.83 6.17
C ASP A 34 -20.76 9.77 6.13
N PHE A 35 -20.15 9.46 7.28
CA PHE A 35 -19.11 8.47 7.43
C PHE A 35 -19.63 7.23 8.17
N ASP A 36 -19.67 6.10 7.48
CA ASP A 36 -19.90 4.78 8.07
C ASP A 36 -18.63 3.96 7.99
N ARG A 37 -17.97 3.78 9.14
CA ARG A 37 -16.65 3.15 9.24
C ARG A 37 -16.64 1.72 8.66
N GLU A 38 -17.64 0.90 9.00
CA GLU A 38 -17.67 -0.51 8.59
C GLU A 38 -17.89 -0.65 7.08
N SER A 39 -18.84 0.10 6.54
CA SER A 39 -19.12 0.11 5.10
C SER A 39 -17.93 0.62 4.29
N ILE A 40 -17.28 1.69 4.76
CA ILE A 40 -16.11 2.28 4.10
C ILE A 40 -14.92 1.33 4.19
N HIS A 41 -14.66 0.72 5.35
CA HIS A 41 -13.59 -0.26 5.51
C HIS A 41 -13.80 -1.45 4.56
N SER A 42 -14.98 -2.05 4.55
CA SER A 42 -15.31 -3.14 3.62
C SER A 42 -15.13 -2.75 2.16
N TYR A 43 -15.50 -1.51 1.80
CA TYR A 43 -15.35 -1.02 0.44
C TYR A 43 -13.89 -0.86 0.03
N ILE A 44 -13.04 -0.26 0.88
CA ILE A 44 -11.63 -0.03 0.56
C ILE A 44 -10.81 -1.32 0.49
N LEU A 45 -11.15 -2.33 1.31
CA LEU A 45 -10.56 -3.66 1.22
C LEU A 45 -10.86 -4.33 -0.13
N LYS A 46 -12.11 -4.24 -0.56
CA LYS A 46 -12.58 -4.87 -1.81
C LYS A 46 -12.13 -4.13 -3.07
N HIS A 47 -12.09 -2.80 -3.03
CA HIS A 47 -11.85 -1.98 -4.22
C HIS A 47 -10.55 -1.18 -4.14
N SER A 48 -10.52 -0.11 -3.40
CA SER A 48 -9.38 0.71 -2.96
C SER A 48 -9.89 2.05 -2.41
N VAL A 49 -9.03 2.78 -1.69
CA VAL A 49 -9.31 4.16 -1.27
C VAL A 49 -9.50 5.08 -2.47
N GLN A 50 -8.70 4.93 -3.53
CA GLN A 50 -8.85 5.74 -4.74
C GLN A 50 -10.23 5.57 -5.37
N LYS A 51 -10.70 4.33 -5.55
CA LYS A 51 -12.03 4.07 -6.12
C LYS A 51 -13.17 4.59 -5.24
N LEU A 52 -13.00 4.57 -3.91
CA LEU A 52 -13.95 5.20 -3.00
C LEU A 52 -14.06 6.70 -3.26
N LEU A 53 -12.93 7.40 -3.36
CA LEU A 53 -12.91 8.84 -3.59
C LEU A 53 -13.43 9.23 -4.99
N GLU A 54 -13.06 8.47 -6.02
CA GLU A 54 -13.58 8.65 -7.38
C GLU A 54 -15.12 8.53 -7.41
N LYS A 55 -15.66 7.54 -6.72
CA LYS A 55 -17.10 7.35 -6.56
C LYS A 55 -17.75 8.56 -5.89
N VAL A 56 -17.23 8.99 -4.75
CA VAL A 56 -17.76 10.12 -3.98
C VAL A 56 -17.71 11.43 -4.78
N VAL A 57 -16.57 11.69 -5.44
CA VAL A 57 -16.39 12.85 -6.33
C VAL A 57 -17.46 12.85 -7.43
N SER A 58 -17.67 11.72 -8.10
CA SER A 58 -18.67 11.58 -9.16
C SER A 58 -20.10 11.76 -8.66
N GLU A 59 -20.45 11.15 -7.51
CA GLU A 59 -21.81 11.20 -6.96
C GLU A 59 -22.18 12.56 -6.37
N LYS A 60 -21.20 13.28 -5.84
CA LYS A 60 -21.42 14.55 -5.12
C LYS A 60 -21.01 15.79 -5.94
N GLY A 61 -20.42 15.62 -7.11
CA GLY A 61 -19.98 16.73 -7.95
C GLY A 61 -18.82 17.53 -7.34
N LEU A 62 -17.91 16.88 -6.59
CA LEU A 62 -16.79 17.49 -5.92
C LEU A 62 -15.57 17.60 -6.85
N ASP A 63 -14.63 18.50 -6.49
CA ASP A 63 -13.33 18.55 -7.20
C ASP A 63 -12.40 17.44 -6.71
N ALA A 64 -11.98 16.59 -7.64
CA ALA A 64 -11.12 15.43 -7.34
C ALA A 64 -9.72 15.85 -6.86
N ALA A 65 -9.14 16.91 -7.42
CA ALA A 65 -7.81 17.35 -7.06
C ALA A 65 -7.79 17.95 -5.66
N GLU A 66 -8.80 18.76 -5.33
CA GLU A 66 -8.97 19.37 -4.02
C GLU A 66 -9.18 18.30 -2.93
N MET A 67 -10.10 17.33 -3.17
CA MET A 67 -10.35 16.26 -2.23
C MET A 67 -9.11 15.38 -2.00
N ASN A 68 -8.37 15.05 -3.05
CA ASN A 68 -7.14 14.27 -2.92
C ASN A 68 -6.04 15.05 -2.18
N ALA A 69 -5.91 16.36 -2.40
CA ALA A 69 -4.96 17.22 -1.70
C ALA A 69 -5.28 17.30 -0.20
N PHE A 70 -6.55 17.55 0.16
CA PHE A 70 -7.00 17.57 1.55
C PHE A 70 -6.72 16.24 2.26
N ARG A 71 -7.17 15.13 1.65
CA ARG A 71 -6.93 13.79 2.20
C ARG A 71 -5.43 13.49 2.36
N GLY A 72 -4.61 13.88 1.37
CA GLY A 72 -3.16 13.68 1.45
C GLY A 72 -2.52 14.41 2.63
N ALA A 73 -2.95 15.64 2.93
CA ALA A 73 -2.50 16.39 4.08
C ALA A 73 -2.96 15.75 5.40
N SER A 74 -4.24 15.39 5.51
CA SER A 74 -4.80 14.68 6.67
C SER A 74 -4.08 13.36 6.95
N LEU A 75 -3.85 12.55 5.92
CA LEU A 75 -3.16 11.26 6.08
C LEU A 75 -1.70 11.43 6.54
N LYS A 76 -1.02 12.48 6.08
CA LYS A 76 0.36 12.75 6.49
C LYS A 76 0.46 13.03 8.00
N GLU A 77 -0.52 13.72 8.58
CA GLU A 77 -0.58 13.96 10.02
C GLU A 77 -0.82 12.67 10.83
N LYS A 78 -1.42 11.65 10.19
CA LYS A 78 -1.74 10.36 10.80
C LYS A 78 -0.66 9.29 10.60
N ASN A 79 0.43 9.60 9.90
CA ASN A 79 1.54 8.64 9.70
C ASN A 79 2.12 8.14 11.03
N ALA A 80 2.14 8.96 12.07
CA ALA A 80 2.59 8.56 13.41
C ALA A 80 1.69 7.52 14.10
N GLN A 81 0.49 7.25 13.56
CA GLN A 81 -0.44 6.22 14.05
C GLN A 81 -0.28 4.88 13.30
N VAL A 82 0.62 4.82 12.33
CA VAL A 82 0.93 3.59 11.59
C VAL A 82 1.96 2.81 12.40
N HIS A 83 1.70 1.53 12.63
CA HIS A 83 2.57 0.62 13.35
C HIS A 83 2.94 -0.57 12.49
N LEU A 84 3.92 -1.36 12.91
CA LEU A 84 4.20 -2.65 12.29
C LEU A 84 3.11 -3.66 12.67
N MET A 85 2.75 -4.51 11.72
CA MET A 85 2.00 -5.72 12.05
C MET A 85 2.84 -6.61 12.95
N GLU A 86 2.17 -7.34 13.86
CA GLU A 86 2.84 -8.31 14.73
C GLU A 86 3.64 -9.33 13.91
N GLY A 87 4.90 -9.52 14.23
CA GLY A 87 5.81 -10.41 13.49
C GLY A 87 6.40 -9.85 12.20
N ALA A 88 6.08 -8.60 11.82
CA ALA A 88 6.58 -8.02 10.56
C ALA A 88 8.11 -7.86 10.57
N GLU A 89 8.69 -7.35 11.64
CA GLU A 89 10.13 -7.18 11.73
C GLU A 89 10.85 -8.53 11.77
N GLU A 90 10.31 -9.49 12.51
CA GLU A 90 10.86 -10.84 12.64
C GLU A 90 10.91 -11.57 11.29
N ILE A 91 9.84 -11.48 10.48
CA ILE A 91 9.83 -12.14 9.18
C ILE A 91 10.77 -11.47 8.18
N LEU A 92 10.91 -10.14 8.24
CA LEU A 92 11.85 -9.40 7.39
C LEU A 92 13.29 -9.76 7.74
N ALA A 93 13.64 -9.79 9.02
CA ALA A 93 14.96 -10.18 9.50
C ALA A 93 15.28 -11.64 9.13
N TRP A 94 14.32 -12.56 9.34
CA TRP A 94 14.49 -13.95 8.94
C TRP A 94 14.72 -14.08 7.43
N ALA A 95 13.96 -13.37 6.61
CA ALA A 95 14.12 -13.41 5.16
C ALA A 95 15.52 -12.91 4.72
N GLU A 96 16.03 -11.85 5.37
CA GLU A 96 17.38 -11.35 5.14
C GLU A 96 18.44 -12.40 5.51
N GLU A 97 18.33 -13.03 6.70
CA GLU A 97 19.22 -14.12 7.12
C GLU A 97 19.23 -15.30 6.16
N GLN A 98 18.09 -15.62 5.53
CA GLN A 98 18.00 -16.65 4.51
C GLN A 98 18.53 -16.20 3.13
N GLY A 99 18.97 -14.96 2.99
CA GLY A 99 19.45 -14.37 1.73
C GLY A 99 18.35 -14.21 0.69
N ILE A 100 17.09 -14.08 1.13
CA ILE A 100 15.93 -13.79 0.29
C ILE A 100 15.97 -12.32 -0.08
N ALA A 101 15.88 -11.99 -1.36
CA ALA A 101 15.79 -10.61 -1.80
C ALA A 101 14.39 -10.05 -1.49
N GLN A 102 14.32 -8.86 -0.92
CA GLN A 102 13.05 -8.27 -0.48
C GLN A 102 12.76 -6.98 -1.22
N PHE A 103 11.51 -6.82 -1.65
CA PHE A 103 10.99 -5.68 -2.40
C PHE A 103 9.65 -5.26 -1.83
N VAL A 104 9.27 -4.01 -2.09
CA VAL A 104 7.92 -3.52 -1.80
C VAL A 104 7.24 -3.12 -3.11
N TYR A 105 5.96 -3.47 -3.26
CA TYR A 105 5.07 -2.91 -4.28
C TYR A 105 3.74 -2.54 -3.64
N THR A 106 3.52 -1.24 -3.45
CA THR A 106 2.40 -0.70 -2.70
C THR A 106 1.60 0.36 -3.49
N HIS A 107 0.33 0.52 -3.11
CA HIS A 107 -0.50 1.64 -3.56
C HIS A 107 -0.31 2.94 -2.74
N LYS A 108 0.58 2.94 -1.75
CA LYS A 108 1.00 4.18 -1.08
C LYS A 108 1.79 5.10 -2.04
N GLY A 109 1.77 6.38 -1.73
CA GLY A 109 2.62 7.37 -2.38
C GLY A 109 4.04 7.41 -1.79
N LEU A 110 4.78 8.48 -2.11
CA LEU A 110 6.17 8.68 -1.65
C LEU A 110 6.34 8.68 -0.13
N ASN A 111 5.29 8.98 0.63
CA ASN A 111 5.31 8.89 2.09
C ASN A 111 5.60 7.48 2.63
N ALA A 112 5.49 6.45 1.79
CA ALA A 112 5.88 5.08 2.17
C ALA A 112 7.33 5.02 2.63
N HIS A 113 8.25 5.69 1.95
CA HIS A 113 9.67 5.70 2.32
C HIS A 113 9.89 6.25 3.73
N GLN A 114 9.25 7.40 4.06
CA GLN A 114 9.37 7.98 5.39
C GLN A 114 8.78 7.08 6.48
N ILE A 115 7.60 6.49 6.23
CA ILE A 115 6.97 5.55 7.18
C ILE A 115 7.90 4.36 7.46
N LEU A 116 8.48 3.76 6.43
CA LEU A 116 9.38 2.62 6.58
C LEU A 116 10.68 2.99 7.30
N GLN A 117 11.20 4.22 7.09
CA GLN A 117 12.36 4.75 7.83
C GLN A 117 12.03 4.97 9.30
N ASP A 118 10.90 5.62 9.60
CA ASP A 118 10.45 5.89 10.97
C ASP A 118 10.19 4.60 11.76
N LEU A 119 9.76 3.53 11.07
CA LEU A 119 9.55 2.21 11.65
C LEU A 119 10.81 1.32 11.67
N GLY A 120 11.92 1.78 11.11
CA GLY A 120 13.22 1.09 11.15
C GLY A 120 13.32 -0.12 10.21
N ILE A 121 12.41 -0.28 9.25
CA ILE A 121 12.39 -1.44 8.33
C ILE A 121 12.74 -1.10 6.88
N HIS A 122 13.04 0.16 6.56
CA HIS A 122 13.35 0.61 5.20
C HIS A 122 14.50 -0.17 4.55
N ASP A 123 15.55 -0.46 5.30
CA ASP A 123 16.79 -1.02 4.80
C ASP A 123 16.72 -2.52 4.47
N TYR A 124 15.63 -3.20 4.87
CA TYR A 124 15.37 -4.59 4.43
C TYR A 124 15.05 -4.69 2.93
N PHE A 125 14.66 -3.59 2.28
CA PHE A 125 14.15 -3.63 0.91
C PHE A 125 15.19 -3.17 -0.11
N THR A 126 15.40 -4.00 -1.13
CA THR A 126 16.27 -3.67 -2.27
C THR A 126 15.66 -2.55 -3.13
N GLU A 127 14.34 -2.56 -3.31
CA GLU A 127 13.58 -1.51 -4.00
C GLU A 127 12.16 -1.42 -3.45
N ILE A 128 11.65 -0.20 -3.42
CA ILE A 128 10.30 0.13 -2.97
C ILE A 128 9.57 0.82 -4.12
N ILE A 129 8.55 0.13 -4.68
CA ILE A 129 7.67 0.67 -5.71
C ILE A 129 6.43 1.25 -5.05
N THR A 130 6.18 2.51 -5.34
CA THR A 130 5.03 3.29 -4.88
C THR A 130 4.21 3.79 -6.07
N THR A 131 3.08 4.46 -5.83
CA THR A 131 2.31 5.08 -6.92
C THR A 131 3.09 6.17 -7.67
N ALA A 132 4.15 6.72 -7.10
CA ALA A 132 4.99 7.74 -7.73
C ALA A 132 5.89 7.18 -8.85
N ASN A 133 6.07 5.87 -8.90
CA ASN A 133 6.83 5.23 -9.97
C ASN A 133 6.08 5.19 -11.32
N GLY A 134 4.79 5.47 -11.33
CA GLY A 134 3.99 5.63 -12.55
C GLY A 134 3.57 4.33 -13.23
N PHE A 135 3.77 3.18 -12.60
CA PHE A 135 3.27 1.90 -13.10
C PHE A 135 1.74 1.81 -13.00
N GLU A 136 1.14 1.01 -13.88
CA GLU A 136 -0.26 0.62 -13.77
C GLU A 136 -0.52 0.01 -12.39
N ARG A 137 -1.70 0.32 -11.84
CA ARG A 137 -2.02 -0.13 -10.47
C ARG A 137 -2.33 -1.62 -10.41
N LYS A 138 -2.01 -2.25 -9.29
CA LYS A 138 -2.45 -3.62 -9.01
C LYS A 138 -3.96 -3.76 -9.27
N PRO A 139 -4.42 -4.83 -9.90
CA PRO A 139 -3.75 -6.10 -10.19
C PRO A 139 -2.96 -6.16 -11.50
N HIS A 140 -2.67 -5.04 -12.17
CA HIS A 140 -1.81 -5.06 -13.35
C HIS A 140 -0.39 -5.48 -12.97
N PRO A 141 0.26 -6.42 -13.70
CA PRO A 141 1.54 -7.00 -13.31
C PRO A 141 2.76 -6.12 -13.58
N GLU A 142 2.62 -4.97 -14.21
CA GLU A 142 3.72 -4.14 -14.72
C GLU A 142 4.82 -3.87 -13.67
N GLY A 143 4.44 -3.52 -12.43
CA GLY A 143 5.42 -3.28 -11.37
C GLY A 143 6.16 -4.54 -10.94
N VAL A 144 5.49 -5.70 -10.96
CA VAL A 144 6.13 -7.00 -10.69
C VAL A 144 7.05 -7.40 -11.83
N ASP A 145 6.60 -7.28 -13.08
CA ASP A 145 7.39 -7.60 -14.28
C ASP A 145 8.66 -6.72 -14.34
N TYR A 146 8.55 -5.45 -13.97
CA TYR A 146 9.69 -4.56 -13.84
C TYR A 146 10.73 -5.09 -12.84
N LEU A 147 10.31 -5.50 -11.63
CA LEU A 147 11.22 -6.07 -10.63
C LEU A 147 11.87 -7.38 -11.12
N LEU A 148 11.06 -8.28 -11.71
CA LEU A 148 11.56 -9.54 -12.29
C LEU A 148 12.65 -9.27 -13.34
N ALA A 149 12.40 -8.35 -14.27
CA ALA A 149 13.34 -8.02 -15.34
C ALA A 149 14.60 -7.31 -14.82
N LYS A 150 14.42 -6.30 -13.96
CA LYS A 150 15.53 -5.47 -13.46
C LYS A 150 16.53 -6.25 -12.63
N TYR A 151 16.04 -7.15 -11.78
CA TYR A 151 16.86 -7.91 -10.85
C TYR A 151 17.14 -9.35 -11.28
N GLY A 152 16.66 -9.75 -12.47
CA GLY A 152 16.84 -11.11 -12.99
C GLY A 152 16.23 -12.17 -12.08
N LEU A 153 15.05 -11.87 -11.51
CA LEU A 153 14.38 -12.76 -10.57
C LEU A 153 13.71 -13.92 -11.32
N ASP A 154 13.65 -15.08 -10.66
CA ASP A 154 12.95 -16.25 -11.17
C ASP A 154 11.47 -16.17 -10.77
N LYS A 155 10.57 -16.07 -11.76
CA LYS A 155 9.11 -16.00 -11.51
C LYS A 155 8.63 -17.16 -10.63
N GLN A 156 9.21 -18.35 -10.74
CA GLN A 156 8.83 -19.53 -9.94
C GLN A 156 9.36 -19.48 -8.49
N LYS A 157 10.27 -18.57 -8.18
CA LYS A 157 10.87 -18.37 -6.85
C LYS A 157 10.62 -16.98 -6.29
N THR A 158 9.73 -16.22 -6.92
CA THR A 158 9.32 -14.91 -6.47
C THR A 158 7.89 -15.00 -5.95
N TYR A 159 7.69 -14.58 -4.72
CA TYR A 159 6.41 -14.65 -4.02
C TYR A 159 5.92 -13.25 -3.73
N TYR A 160 4.67 -12.96 -4.11
CA TYR A 160 3.99 -11.75 -3.71
C TYR A 160 3.21 -12.01 -2.41
N ILE A 161 3.35 -11.13 -1.42
CA ILE A 161 2.74 -11.26 -0.10
C ILE A 161 1.90 -10.02 0.15
N GLY A 162 0.60 -10.23 0.37
CA GLY A 162 -0.38 -9.17 0.58
C GLY A 162 -1.65 -9.70 1.23
N ASP A 163 -2.51 -8.79 1.67
CA ASP A 163 -3.73 -9.10 2.44
C ASP A 163 -5.02 -9.08 1.60
N ARG A 164 -4.94 -8.66 0.33
CA ARG A 164 -6.12 -8.48 -0.52
C ARG A 164 -6.10 -9.38 -1.76
N THR A 165 -7.28 -9.64 -2.33
CA THR A 165 -7.42 -10.39 -3.59
C THR A 165 -6.60 -9.80 -4.72
N LEU A 166 -6.49 -8.48 -4.81
CA LEU A 166 -5.69 -7.82 -5.87
C LEU A 166 -4.18 -8.13 -5.76
N ASP A 167 -3.69 -8.51 -4.58
CA ASP A 167 -2.30 -8.93 -4.37
C ASP A 167 -2.07 -10.35 -4.87
N VAL A 168 -3.09 -11.22 -4.74
CA VAL A 168 -3.10 -12.55 -5.36
C VAL A 168 -3.18 -12.40 -6.88
N ASP A 169 -4.09 -11.55 -7.37
CA ASP A 169 -4.30 -11.35 -8.80
C ASP A 169 -3.04 -10.81 -9.50
N VAL A 170 -2.30 -9.88 -8.89
CA VAL A 170 -1.04 -9.38 -9.45
C VAL A 170 0.05 -10.44 -9.53
N ALA A 171 0.02 -11.44 -8.63
CA ALA A 171 0.97 -12.55 -8.64
C ALA A 171 0.64 -13.61 -9.69
N VAL A 172 -0.63 -13.71 -10.11
CA VAL A 172 -1.11 -14.70 -11.08
C VAL A 172 -1.05 -14.17 -12.52
N ASN A 173 -1.22 -12.86 -12.71
CA ASN A 173 -1.16 -12.20 -14.02
C ASN A 173 0.29 -12.13 -14.54
#